data_3772f3a0404f9520c32f600766e36f52
#
_entry.id   3772f3a0404f9520c32f600766e36f52
#
_cell.length_a   1.000
_cell.length_b   1.000
_cell.length_c   1.000
_cell.angle_alpha   90.00
_cell.angle_beta   90.00
_cell.angle_gamma   90.00
#
_symmetry.space_group_name_H-M   'P 1'
#
loop_
_entity.id
_entity.type
_entity.pdbx_description
1 polymer ?
#
loop_
_entity_poly.entity_id
_entity_poly.type
_entity_poly.pdbx_seq_one_letter_code
_entity_poly.pdbx_strand_id
1 'polypeptide(L)'
;GKTEKANKRYEKAQKLLIASNKKKPLQANTLNYLGFTTRKLGDYENGEKYYLLGLEIDPNHKGINEYLGELYVVTNRIDLAKERLNVLENCNCEEYGELKEIIDGTKTSKY
;
A
#
# COMPACT_ATOMS: atom_id res chain seq x y z
N GLY A 1 -7.16 -24.30 -5.27
CA GLY A 1 -6.96 -24.15 -3.83
C GLY A 1 -7.32 -22.77 -3.33
N LYS A 2 -7.17 -22.53 -2.03
CA LYS A 2 -7.51 -21.24 -1.41
C LYS A 2 -6.70 -20.08 -1.98
N THR A 3 -5.42 -20.34 -2.31
CA THR A 3 -4.55 -19.31 -2.89
C THR A 3 -5.01 -18.91 -4.29
N GLU A 4 -5.42 -19.89 -5.11
CA GLU A 4 -5.95 -19.59 -6.44
C GLU A 4 -7.22 -18.76 -6.38
N LYS A 5 -8.15 -19.09 -5.49
CA LYS A 5 -9.39 -18.33 -5.30
C LYS A 5 -9.09 -16.91 -4.83
N ALA A 6 -8.16 -16.75 -3.91
CA ALA A 6 -7.73 -15.43 -3.44
C ALA A 6 -7.13 -14.61 -4.58
N ASN A 7 -6.21 -15.21 -5.36
CA ASN A 7 -5.59 -14.54 -6.49
C ASN A 7 -6.62 -14.10 -7.54
N LYS A 8 -7.60 -14.95 -7.85
CA LYS A 8 -8.67 -14.58 -8.79
C LYS A 8 -9.48 -13.40 -8.30
N ARG A 9 -9.77 -13.33 -7.00
CA ARG A 9 -10.47 -12.20 -6.41
C ARG A 9 -9.65 -10.92 -6.51
N TYR A 10 -8.36 -10.98 -6.22
CA TYR A 10 -7.46 -9.83 -6.33
C TYR A 10 -7.33 -9.37 -7.79
N GLU A 11 -7.21 -10.30 -8.75
CA GLU A 11 -7.16 -9.96 -10.16
C GLU A 11 -8.43 -9.25 -10.62
N LYS A 12 -9.60 -9.74 -10.20
CA LYS A 12 -10.88 -9.11 -10.53
C LYS A 12 -10.97 -7.71 -9.92
N ALA A 13 -10.58 -7.55 -8.66
CA ALA A 13 -10.55 -6.26 -7.99
C ALA A 13 -9.59 -5.30 -8.71
N GLN A 14 -8.41 -5.77 -9.09
CA GLN A 14 -7.43 -4.99 -9.83
C GLN A 14 -8.02 -4.47 -11.15
N LYS A 15 -8.67 -5.33 -11.91
CA LYS A 15 -9.29 -4.93 -13.19
C LYS A 15 -10.36 -3.87 -12.99
N LEU A 16 -11.19 -4.00 -11.97
CA LEU A 16 -12.22 -3.02 -11.65
C LEU A 16 -11.60 -1.68 -11.22
N LEU A 17 -10.54 -1.72 -10.45
CA LEU A 17 -9.84 -0.52 -9.98
C LEU A 17 -9.13 0.20 -11.14
N ILE A 18 -8.52 -0.55 -12.06
CA ILE A 18 -7.91 0.02 -13.26
C ILE A 18 -8.97 0.72 -14.11
N ALA A 19 -10.12 0.09 -14.33
CA ALA A 19 -11.21 0.68 -15.07
C ALA A 19 -11.74 1.94 -14.39
N SER A 20 -11.88 1.92 -13.07
CA SER A 20 -12.30 3.09 -12.29
C SER A 20 -11.29 4.23 -12.42
N ASN A 21 -9.97 3.92 -12.33
CA ASN A 21 -8.93 4.92 -12.46
C ASN A 21 -8.89 5.56 -13.84
N LYS A 22 -9.23 4.81 -14.90
CA LYS A 22 -9.33 5.37 -16.25
C LYS A 22 -10.44 6.41 -16.38
N LYS A 23 -11.56 6.20 -15.66
CA LYS A 23 -12.68 7.17 -15.65
C LYS A 23 -12.33 8.43 -14.89
N LYS A 24 -11.66 8.28 -13.74
CA LYS A 24 -11.24 9.38 -12.87
C LYS A 24 -9.78 9.16 -12.51
N PRO A 25 -8.86 9.38 -13.45
CA PRO A 25 -7.44 9.14 -13.17
C PRO A 25 -6.94 10.06 -12.06
N LEU A 26 -5.87 9.64 -11.41
CA LEU A 26 -5.16 10.42 -10.39
C LEU A 26 -5.93 10.58 -9.07
N GLN A 27 -6.76 9.60 -8.69
CA GLN A 27 -7.35 9.57 -7.36
C GLN A 27 -6.46 8.73 -6.43
N ALA A 28 -5.99 9.36 -5.33
CA ALA A 28 -5.09 8.69 -4.39
C ALA A 28 -5.69 7.42 -3.80
N ASN A 29 -6.97 7.44 -3.41
CA ASN A 29 -7.63 6.26 -2.85
C ASN A 29 -7.65 5.09 -3.84
N THR A 30 -7.93 5.34 -5.11
CA THR A 30 -7.93 4.31 -6.15
C THR A 30 -6.53 3.74 -6.32
N LEU A 31 -5.51 4.61 -6.34
CA LEU A 31 -4.12 4.18 -6.46
C LEU A 31 -3.67 3.37 -5.25
N ASN A 32 -4.17 3.69 -4.07
CA ASN A 32 -3.90 2.88 -2.88
C ASN A 32 -4.44 1.45 -3.04
N TYR A 33 -5.66 1.30 -3.51
CA TYR A 33 -6.25 -0.03 -3.74
C TYR A 33 -5.56 -0.78 -4.87
N LEU A 34 -5.16 -0.09 -5.93
CA LEU A 34 -4.37 -0.71 -7.01
C LEU A 34 -3.03 -1.21 -6.48
N GLY A 35 -2.34 -0.41 -5.67
CA GLY A 35 -1.10 -0.83 -5.04
C GLY A 35 -1.29 -2.06 -4.16
N PHE A 36 -2.31 -2.03 -3.32
CA PHE A 36 -2.62 -3.13 -2.43
C PHE A 36 -2.94 -4.43 -3.19
N THR A 37 -3.84 -4.38 -4.17
CA THR A 37 -4.23 -5.58 -4.91
C THR A 37 -3.09 -6.12 -5.76
N THR A 38 -2.30 -5.25 -6.37
CA THR A 38 -1.14 -5.63 -7.18
C THR A 38 -0.08 -6.32 -6.30
N ARG A 39 0.18 -5.76 -5.12
CA ARG A 39 1.09 -6.38 -4.16
C ARG A 39 0.59 -7.75 -3.70
N LYS A 40 -0.72 -7.89 -3.44
CA LYS A 40 -1.31 -9.17 -3.02
C LYS A 40 -1.14 -10.25 -4.09
N LEU A 41 -1.08 -9.86 -5.36
CA LEU A 41 -0.78 -10.77 -6.46
C LEU A 41 0.71 -11.12 -6.56
N GLY A 42 1.54 -10.55 -5.69
CA GLY A 42 2.98 -10.82 -5.65
C GLY A 42 3.82 -9.85 -6.47
N ASP A 43 3.21 -8.87 -7.11
CA ASP A 43 3.90 -7.88 -7.94
C ASP A 43 4.26 -6.66 -7.08
N TYR A 44 5.33 -6.75 -6.32
CA TYR A 44 5.75 -5.69 -5.41
C TYR A 44 6.23 -4.44 -6.17
N GLU A 45 6.88 -4.63 -7.29
CA GLU A 45 7.40 -3.51 -8.09
C GLU A 45 6.27 -2.60 -8.59
N ASN A 46 5.25 -3.16 -9.21
CA ASN A 46 4.12 -2.38 -9.69
C ASN A 46 3.24 -1.87 -8.57
N GLY A 47 3.09 -2.64 -7.49
CA GLY A 47 2.40 -2.18 -6.29
C GLY A 47 3.02 -0.91 -5.74
N GLU A 48 4.35 -0.87 -5.66
CA GLU A 48 5.08 0.32 -5.22
C GLU A 48 4.84 1.50 -6.16
N LYS A 49 4.85 1.27 -7.47
CA LYS A 49 4.61 2.34 -8.46
C LYS A 49 3.23 2.99 -8.25
N TYR A 50 2.20 2.19 -8.01
CA TYR A 50 0.86 2.73 -7.76
C TYR A 50 0.84 3.56 -6.47
N TYR A 51 1.48 3.10 -5.41
CA TYR A 51 1.57 3.86 -4.16
C TYR A 51 2.29 5.20 -4.37
N LEU A 52 3.41 5.18 -5.10
CA LEU A 52 4.18 6.40 -5.36
C LEU A 52 3.37 7.41 -6.18
N LEU A 53 2.60 6.95 -7.17
CA LEU A 53 1.70 7.82 -7.92
C LEU A 53 0.63 8.44 -6.99
N GLY A 54 0.10 7.65 -6.07
CA GLY A 54 -0.86 8.14 -5.09
C GLY A 54 -0.28 9.22 -4.19
N LEU A 55 0.99 9.07 -3.79
CA LEU A 55 1.67 10.07 -2.96
C LEU A 55 2.00 11.35 -3.73
N GLU A 56 2.13 11.30 -5.05
CA GLU A 56 2.26 12.52 -5.85
C GLU A 56 0.99 13.36 -5.78
N ILE A 57 -0.16 12.71 -5.66
CA ILE A 57 -1.47 13.40 -5.58
C ILE A 57 -1.75 13.86 -4.16
N ASP A 58 -1.51 12.99 -3.19
CA ASP A 58 -1.75 13.26 -1.76
C ASP A 58 -0.58 12.71 -0.95
N PRO A 59 0.46 13.52 -0.73
CA PRO A 59 1.66 13.07 0.00
C PRO A 59 1.38 12.65 1.44
N ASN A 60 0.29 13.11 2.04
CA ASN A 60 -0.08 12.79 3.42
C ASN A 60 -1.15 11.70 3.52
N HIS A 61 -1.45 11.00 2.43
CA HIS A 61 -2.45 9.94 2.43
C HIS A 61 -2.08 8.86 3.44
N LYS A 62 -2.92 8.69 4.47
CA LYS A 62 -2.60 7.81 5.59
C LYS A 62 -2.43 6.36 5.16
N GLY A 63 -3.39 5.84 4.40
CA GLY A 63 -3.36 4.46 3.93
C GLY A 63 -2.16 4.14 3.05
N ILE A 64 -1.82 5.02 2.12
CA ILE A 64 -0.68 4.80 1.23
C ILE A 64 0.62 4.83 2.02
N ASN A 65 0.81 5.80 2.92
CA ASN A 65 2.02 5.88 3.73
C ASN A 65 2.18 4.62 4.59
N GLU A 66 1.10 4.11 5.16
CA GLU A 66 1.15 2.86 5.92
C GLU A 66 1.51 1.67 5.02
N TYR A 67 0.77 1.45 3.93
CA TYR A 67 0.95 0.27 3.08
C TYR A 67 2.28 0.29 2.34
N LEU A 68 2.71 1.44 1.85
CA LEU A 68 4.02 1.56 1.22
C LEU A 68 5.13 1.35 2.25
N GLY A 69 4.96 1.87 3.47
CA GLY A 69 5.90 1.62 4.56
C GLY A 69 6.03 0.13 4.86
N GLU A 70 4.92 -0.60 4.92
CA GLU A 70 4.95 -2.04 5.14
C GLU A 70 5.63 -2.78 3.99
N LEU A 71 5.38 -2.33 2.75
CA LEU A 71 6.05 -2.90 1.57
C LEU A 71 7.56 -2.71 1.67
N TYR A 72 8.01 -1.54 2.11
CA TYR A 72 9.44 -1.29 2.30
C TYR A 72 10.03 -2.20 3.37
N VAL A 73 9.30 -2.48 4.46
CA VAL A 73 9.77 -3.41 5.49
C VAL A 73 9.96 -4.81 4.90
N VAL A 74 8.97 -5.35 4.19
CA VAL A 74 9.04 -6.71 3.64
C VAL A 74 10.07 -6.84 2.51
N THR A 75 10.45 -5.75 1.89
CA THR A 75 11.51 -5.73 0.87
C THR A 75 12.85 -5.25 1.44
N ASN A 76 12.96 -5.21 2.76
CA ASN A 76 14.20 -4.87 3.49
C ASN A 76 14.74 -3.46 3.17
N ARG A 77 13.84 -2.50 3.02
CA ARG A 77 14.18 -1.09 2.81
C ARG A 77 13.66 -0.26 4.00
N ILE A 78 14.21 -0.57 5.19
CA ILE A 78 13.74 -0.05 6.48
C ILE A 78 13.84 1.48 6.55
N ASP A 79 14.89 2.08 6.01
CA ASP A 79 15.05 3.53 6.03
C ASP A 79 13.91 4.23 5.28
N LEU A 80 13.48 3.68 4.17
CA LEU A 80 12.34 4.22 3.42
C LEU A 80 11.03 4.03 4.19
N ALA A 81 10.90 2.91 4.89
CA ALA A 81 9.73 2.68 5.76
C ALA A 81 9.66 3.72 6.87
N LYS A 82 10.79 4.07 7.48
CA LYS A 82 10.87 5.10 8.52
C LYS A 82 10.48 6.47 7.98
N GLU A 83 10.81 6.78 6.74
CA GLU A 83 10.38 8.04 6.12
C GLU A 83 8.84 8.09 6.01
N ARG A 84 8.22 6.98 5.66
CA ARG A 84 6.73 6.90 5.62
C ARG A 84 6.15 7.06 7.03
N LEU A 85 6.79 6.46 8.02
CA LEU A 85 6.35 6.60 9.42
C LEU A 85 6.42 8.07 9.88
N ASN A 86 7.48 8.79 9.50
CA ASN A 86 7.63 10.20 9.84
C ASN A 86 6.50 11.06 9.29
N VAL A 87 6.03 10.76 8.08
CA VAL A 87 4.88 11.48 7.50
C VAL A 87 3.62 11.28 8.35
N LEU A 88 3.47 10.11 8.98
CA LEU A 88 2.30 9.77 9.80
C LEU A 88 2.43 10.25 11.25
N GLU A 89 3.55 10.80 11.67
CA GLU A 89 3.87 11.07 13.08
C GLU A 89 2.79 11.87 13.82
N ASN A 90 2.16 12.83 13.17
CA ASN A 90 1.17 13.70 13.79
C ASN A 90 -0.26 13.42 13.33
N CYS A 91 -0.53 12.26 12.74
CA CYS A 91 -1.84 11.98 12.18
C CYS A 91 -2.91 11.63 13.22
N ASN A 92 -2.53 11.22 14.43
CA ASN A 92 -3.45 10.66 15.43
C ASN A 92 -4.30 9.54 14.82
N CYS A 93 -3.67 8.65 14.07
CA CYS A 93 -4.36 7.63 13.28
C CYS A 93 -3.80 6.24 13.56
N GLU A 94 -4.62 5.22 13.28
CA GLU A 94 -4.23 3.82 13.45
C GLU A 94 -3.05 3.44 12.55
N GLU A 95 -2.96 4.05 11.38
CA GLU A 95 -1.93 3.77 10.40
C GLU A 95 -0.52 3.98 10.96
N TYR A 96 -0.33 5.01 11.80
CA TYR A 96 0.95 5.23 12.46
C TYR A 96 1.35 4.06 13.36
N GLY A 97 0.43 3.65 14.24
CA GLY A 97 0.67 2.55 15.17
C GLY A 97 0.94 1.22 14.46
N GLU A 98 0.15 0.93 13.43
CA GLU A 98 0.31 -0.28 12.63
C GLU A 98 1.69 -0.33 11.97
N LEU A 99 2.09 0.74 11.29
CA LEU A 99 3.39 0.78 10.63
C LEU A 99 4.54 0.73 11.64
N LYS A 100 4.42 1.44 12.76
CA LYS A 100 5.44 1.44 13.80
C LYS A 100 5.68 0.03 14.35
N GLU A 101 4.63 -0.71 14.64
CA GLU A 101 4.73 -2.09 15.15
C GLU A 101 5.42 -3.01 14.13
N ILE A 102 5.14 -2.81 12.84
CA ILE A 102 5.77 -3.62 11.79
C ILE A 102 7.25 -3.28 11.64
N ILE A 103 7.60 -2.00 11.69
CA ILE A 103 9.01 -1.56 11.66
C ILE A 103 9.76 -2.09 12.89
N ASP A 104 9.14 -2.02 14.07
CA ASP A 104 9.74 -2.49 15.32
C ASP A 104 9.84 -4.02 15.41
N GLY A 105 9.18 -4.74 14.51
CA GLY A 105 9.19 -6.20 14.49
C GLY A 105 8.22 -6.85 15.49
N THR A 106 7.35 -6.08 16.11
CA THR A 106 6.36 -6.61 17.07
C THR A 106 5.10 -7.12 16.38
N LYS A 107 4.96 -6.86 15.08
CA LYS A 107 3.83 -7.31 14.27
C LYS A 107 4.33 -7.62 12.87
N THR A 108 3.73 -8.65 12.25
CA THR A 108 4.05 -9.04 10.88
C THR A 108 3.06 -8.36 9.93
N SER A 109 3.55 -7.87 8.78
CA SER A 109 2.70 -7.28 7.77
C SER A 109 1.71 -8.30 7.23
N LYS A 110 0.43 -7.91 7.14
CA LYS A 110 -0.65 -8.73 6.58
C LYS A 110 -0.74 -8.59 5.06
N TYR A 111 -0.06 -7.65 4.51
CA TYR A 111 -0.21 -7.24 3.12
C TYR A 111 0.94 -7.61 2.23
#